data_97e1c8c089b40ef1aaef54f00774d14a
#
_entry.id   97e1c8c089b40ef1aaef54f00774d14a
#
_cell.length_a   1.000
_cell.length_b   1.000
_cell.length_c   1.000
_cell.angle_alpha   90.00
_cell.angle_beta   90.00
_cell.angle_gamma   90.00
#
_symmetry.space_group_name_H-M   'P 1'
#
loop_
_entity.id
_entity.type
_entity.pdbx_description
1 polymer ?
#
loop_
_entity_poly.entity_id
_entity_poly.type
_entity_poly.pdbx_seq_one_letter_code
_entity_poly.pdbx_strand_id
1 'polypeptide(L)'
;MRGQPSIKHLDDVPAEEMLRYEFADGHTASIWEKWIELSPRYVAFWNKWDPGAVSPRHGHVGDHSNLILAGELRCGDIVARAGTHIMLEWGDVFGPWEAGPHGCELYGFIAGEGQPFSGDTAAYEALLKSRGARSVPLPMPKHLPPWMLAKLGGDFTSSVTQWSSST
;
A
#
# COMPACT_ATOMS: atom_id res chain seq x y z
N MET A 1 23.76 -9.42 -14.05
CA MET A 1 24.06 -8.04 -13.60
C MET A 1 23.60 -7.08 -14.69
N ARG A 2 22.88 -6.01 -14.34
CA ARG A 2 22.61 -4.91 -15.28
C ARG A 2 23.94 -4.23 -15.57
N GLY A 3 24.29 -4.01 -16.80
CA GLY A 3 25.56 -3.37 -17.19
C GLY A 3 25.60 -1.86 -16.92
N GLN A 4 24.44 -1.25 -16.60
CA GLN A 4 24.29 0.19 -16.35
C GLN A 4 23.24 0.45 -15.26
N PRO A 5 23.26 1.62 -14.58
CA PRO A 5 22.23 2.01 -13.62
C PRO A 5 20.86 2.11 -14.30
N SER A 6 19.80 1.81 -13.55
CA SER A 6 18.42 2.15 -13.94
C SER A 6 18.16 3.60 -13.53
N ILE A 7 17.77 4.43 -14.48
CA ILE A 7 17.42 5.85 -14.24
C ILE A 7 16.02 6.05 -14.77
N LYS A 8 15.10 6.48 -13.88
CA LYS A 8 13.70 6.75 -14.21
C LYS A 8 13.28 8.05 -13.56
N HIS A 9 12.53 8.87 -14.28
CA HIS A 9 11.81 9.97 -13.68
C HIS A 9 10.45 9.48 -13.17
N LEU A 10 10.00 9.99 -12.03
CA LEU A 10 8.75 9.53 -11.42
C LEU A 10 7.53 9.76 -12.32
N ASP A 11 7.55 10.81 -13.15
CA ASP A 11 6.46 11.09 -14.09
C ASP A 11 6.35 10.08 -15.22
N ASP A 12 7.46 9.38 -15.54
CA ASP A 12 7.49 8.33 -16.56
C ASP A 12 6.98 6.98 -16.03
N VAL A 13 6.77 6.85 -14.71
CA VAL A 13 6.25 5.64 -14.08
C VAL A 13 4.73 5.74 -13.99
N PRO A 14 3.98 4.80 -14.64
CA PRO A 14 2.52 4.81 -14.57
C PRO A 14 2.03 4.62 -13.13
N ALA A 15 0.95 5.33 -12.78
CA ALA A 15 0.26 5.14 -11.52
C ALA A 15 -0.81 4.05 -11.68
N GLU A 16 -0.86 3.15 -10.72
CA GLU A 16 -1.89 2.12 -10.57
C GLU A 16 -2.72 2.43 -9.33
N GLU A 17 -4.03 2.29 -9.43
CA GLU A 17 -4.92 2.42 -8.29
C GLU A 17 -4.96 1.08 -7.54
N MET A 18 -4.45 1.07 -6.30
CA MET A 18 -4.29 -0.16 -5.53
C MET A 18 -5.45 -0.42 -4.58
N LEU A 19 -6.03 0.64 -4.02
CA LEU A 19 -7.19 0.57 -3.12
C LEU A 19 -8.13 1.73 -3.44
N ARG A 20 -9.44 1.47 -3.33
CA ARG A 20 -10.49 2.48 -3.45
C ARG A 20 -11.54 2.28 -2.39
N TYR A 21 -12.02 3.38 -1.86
CA TYR A 21 -13.08 3.44 -0.86
C TYR A 21 -14.19 4.37 -1.33
N GLU A 22 -15.42 3.97 -1.05
CA GLU A 22 -16.60 4.83 -1.15
C GLU A 22 -17.11 5.13 0.23
N PHE A 23 -17.47 6.39 0.48
CA PHE A 23 -18.00 6.88 1.75
C PHE A 23 -19.51 7.11 1.67
N ALA A 24 -20.18 7.14 2.83
CA ALA A 24 -21.63 7.28 2.91
C ALA A 24 -22.17 8.59 2.30
N ASP A 25 -21.35 9.62 2.20
CA ASP A 25 -21.67 10.91 1.56
C ASP A 25 -21.43 10.92 0.03
N GLY A 26 -20.97 9.80 -0.52
CA GLY A 26 -20.76 9.61 -1.95
C GLY A 26 -19.37 10.02 -2.47
N HIS A 27 -18.48 10.57 -1.61
CA HIS A 27 -17.11 10.79 -2.06
C HIS A 27 -16.31 9.49 -2.10
N THR A 28 -15.19 9.51 -2.81
CA THR A 28 -14.24 8.39 -2.92
C THR A 28 -12.85 8.82 -2.47
N ALA A 29 -12.08 7.88 -1.92
CA ALA A 29 -10.66 8.06 -1.67
C ALA A 29 -9.90 6.82 -2.13
N SER A 30 -8.71 7.03 -2.70
CA SER A 30 -7.90 5.96 -3.30
C SER A 30 -6.46 6.01 -2.81
N ILE A 31 -5.80 4.86 -2.91
CA ILE A 31 -4.35 4.74 -2.79
C ILE A 31 -3.81 4.40 -4.17
N TRP A 32 -2.92 5.25 -4.64
CA TRP A 32 -2.23 5.12 -5.92
C TRP A 32 -0.79 4.72 -5.69
N GLU A 33 -0.27 3.86 -6.56
CA GLU A 33 1.10 3.39 -6.48
C GLU A 33 1.80 3.49 -7.83
N LYS A 34 3.05 3.94 -7.80
CA LYS A 34 3.98 3.89 -8.93
C LYS A 34 5.10 2.92 -8.58
N TRP A 35 5.18 1.84 -9.33
CA TRP A 35 6.21 0.81 -9.17
C TRP A 35 7.51 1.27 -9.84
N ILE A 36 8.38 1.95 -9.08
CA ILE A 36 9.63 2.50 -9.61
C ILE A 36 10.57 1.39 -10.01
N GLU A 37 10.77 0.40 -9.13
CA GLU A 37 11.54 -0.80 -9.42
C GLU A 37 10.83 -2.05 -8.89
N LEU A 38 10.71 -3.06 -9.75
CA LEU A 38 10.20 -4.37 -9.39
C LEU A 38 11.28 -5.41 -9.69
N SER A 39 11.73 -6.10 -8.66
CA SER A 39 12.78 -7.10 -8.72
C SER A 39 12.53 -8.19 -7.66
N PRO A 40 12.93 -9.44 -7.89
CA PRO A 40 12.87 -10.45 -6.84
C PRO A 40 13.77 -10.17 -5.62
N ARG A 41 14.60 -9.13 -5.67
CA ARG A 41 15.50 -8.74 -4.58
C ARG A 41 15.03 -7.54 -3.80
N TYR A 42 14.20 -6.70 -4.42
CA TYR A 42 13.63 -5.51 -3.79
C TYR A 42 12.49 -4.94 -4.65
N VAL A 43 11.61 -4.23 -3.99
CA VAL A 43 10.56 -3.40 -4.60
C VAL A 43 10.78 -1.96 -4.14
N ALA A 44 10.77 -1.02 -5.06
CA ALA A 44 10.78 0.41 -4.76
C ALA A 44 9.55 1.07 -5.40
N PHE A 45 8.84 1.85 -4.62
CA PHE A 45 7.57 2.43 -5.04
C PHE A 45 7.37 3.84 -4.48
N TRP A 46 6.47 4.57 -5.10
CA TRP A 46 5.90 5.81 -4.59
C TRP A 46 4.39 5.61 -4.44
N ASN A 47 3.87 6.04 -3.32
CA ASN A 47 2.43 6.03 -3.07
C ASN A 47 1.89 7.45 -2.93
N LYS A 48 0.67 7.63 -3.41
CA LYS A 48 -0.19 8.77 -3.10
C LYS A 48 -1.49 8.26 -2.50
N TRP A 49 -1.84 8.81 -1.37
CA TRP A 49 -3.07 8.50 -0.64
C TRP A 49 -3.97 9.71 -0.65
N ASP A 50 -5.17 9.57 -1.14
CA ASP A 50 -6.18 10.61 -1.04
C ASP A 50 -6.57 10.84 0.43
N PRO A 51 -7.08 12.03 0.80
CA PRO A 51 -7.54 12.30 2.16
C PRO A 51 -8.52 11.23 2.66
N GLY A 52 -8.25 10.66 3.84
CA GLY A 52 -9.08 9.63 4.45
C GLY A 52 -8.95 8.23 3.85
N ALA A 53 -8.07 8.03 2.85
CA ALA A 53 -7.78 6.67 2.37
C ALA A 53 -7.16 5.81 3.47
N VAL A 54 -7.54 4.53 3.50
CA VAL A 54 -7.16 3.59 4.57
C VAL A 54 -6.41 2.42 3.97
N SER A 55 -5.40 1.92 4.66
CA SER A 55 -4.76 0.64 4.35
C SER A 55 -4.99 -0.35 5.49
N PRO A 56 -5.29 -1.61 5.19
CA PRO A 56 -5.44 -2.64 6.23
C PRO A 56 -4.14 -2.87 6.99
N ARG A 57 -4.23 -3.53 8.12
CA ARG A 57 -3.07 -4.03 8.85
C ARG A 57 -2.41 -5.14 8.06
N HIS A 58 -1.15 -4.95 7.70
CA HIS A 58 -0.38 -5.91 6.90
C HIS A 58 1.12 -5.78 7.18
N GLY A 59 1.87 -6.76 6.74
CA GLY A 59 3.32 -6.78 6.71
C GLY A 59 3.82 -7.27 5.35
N HIS A 60 5.13 -7.32 5.18
CA HIS A 60 5.76 -7.81 3.96
C HIS A 60 6.83 -8.87 4.26
N VAL A 61 7.04 -9.75 3.30
CA VAL A 61 8.19 -10.66 3.30
C VAL A 61 9.41 -9.86 2.88
N GLY A 62 10.14 -9.34 3.87
CA GLY A 62 11.29 -8.45 3.73
C GLY A 62 11.15 -7.18 4.57
N ASP A 63 12.28 -6.58 4.91
CA ASP A 63 12.31 -5.32 5.63
C ASP A 63 11.70 -4.21 4.76
N HIS A 64 10.83 -3.42 5.37
CA HIS A 64 10.04 -2.41 4.68
C HIS A 64 10.31 -1.03 5.25
N SER A 65 10.85 -0.16 4.44
CA SER A 65 11.19 1.23 4.78
C SER A 65 10.29 2.19 4.03
N ASN A 66 9.68 3.13 4.73
CA ASN A 66 8.91 4.24 4.15
C ASN A 66 9.43 5.58 4.60
N LEU A 67 9.50 6.53 3.70
CA LEU A 67 9.73 7.95 4.00
C LEU A 67 8.50 8.75 3.57
N ILE A 68 7.86 9.42 4.52
CA ILE A 68 6.74 10.32 4.24
C ILE A 68 7.30 11.57 3.58
N LEU A 69 6.83 11.86 2.35
CA LEU A 69 7.27 13.00 1.55
C LEU A 69 6.37 14.22 1.73
N ALA A 70 5.05 13.99 1.84
CA ALA A 70 4.05 15.04 2.03
C ALA A 70 2.85 14.51 2.82
N GLY A 71 2.10 15.40 3.48
CA GLY A 71 0.93 15.04 4.26
C GLY A 71 1.26 14.23 5.51
N GLU A 72 0.37 13.31 5.88
CA GLU A 72 0.55 12.47 7.07
C GLU A 72 -0.21 11.15 6.97
N LEU A 73 0.31 10.11 7.63
CA LEU A 73 -0.38 8.86 7.93
C LEU A 73 -0.62 8.74 9.43
N ARG A 74 -1.75 8.15 9.80
CA ARG A 74 -2.15 7.90 11.19
C ARG A 74 -2.39 6.42 11.43
N CYS A 75 -1.94 5.92 12.58
CA CYS A 75 -2.23 4.57 13.07
C CYS A 75 -2.44 4.64 14.58
N GLY A 76 -3.70 4.63 15.03
CA GLY A 76 -4.04 4.94 16.42
C GLY A 76 -3.53 6.32 16.82
N ASP A 77 -2.72 6.39 17.87
CA ASP A 77 -2.13 7.63 18.39
C ASP A 77 -0.84 8.05 17.65
N ILE A 78 -0.36 7.21 16.72
CA ILE A 78 0.84 7.50 15.95
C ILE A 78 0.46 8.38 14.77
N VAL A 79 1.18 9.50 14.61
CA VAL A 79 1.08 10.40 13.46
C VAL A 79 2.44 10.53 12.80
N ALA A 80 2.56 9.96 11.60
CA ALA A 80 3.74 10.05 10.76
C ALA A 80 3.55 11.17 9.73
N ARG A 81 4.25 12.29 9.91
CA ARG A 81 4.20 13.48 9.02
C ARG A 81 5.33 13.46 8.01
N ALA A 82 5.27 14.39 7.05
CA ALA A 82 6.37 14.63 6.11
C ALA A 82 7.74 14.70 6.83
N GLY A 83 8.72 13.96 6.33
CA GLY A 83 10.04 13.76 6.94
C GLY A 83 10.12 12.59 7.93
N THR A 84 9.01 11.93 8.27
CA THR A 84 9.03 10.74 9.14
C THR A 84 9.51 9.52 8.34
N HIS A 85 10.50 8.81 8.88
CA HIS A 85 10.92 7.51 8.42
C HIS A 85 10.23 6.42 9.26
N ILE A 86 9.64 5.43 8.59
CA ILE A 86 9.01 4.26 9.19
C ILE A 86 9.80 3.04 8.74
N MET A 87 10.28 2.23 9.68
CA MET A 87 10.92 0.97 9.40
C MET A 87 10.11 -0.17 10.01
N LEU A 88 9.80 -1.16 9.20
CA LEU A 88 9.18 -2.41 9.60
C LEU A 88 10.16 -3.53 9.25
N GLU A 89 10.56 -4.29 10.24
CA GLU A 89 11.41 -5.47 10.04
C GLU A 89 10.57 -6.62 9.48
N TRP A 90 11.23 -7.58 8.87
CA TRP A 90 10.56 -8.76 8.36
C TRP A 90 9.74 -9.46 9.46
N GLY A 91 8.46 -9.67 9.18
CA GLY A 91 7.51 -10.26 10.14
C GLY A 91 6.70 -9.23 10.92
N ASP A 92 7.07 -7.95 10.90
CA ASP A 92 6.26 -6.90 11.50
C ASP A 92 4.94 -6.74 10.74
N VAL A 93 3.87 -6.55 11.50
CA VAL A 93 2.53 -6.26 10.98
C VAL A 93 2.04 -4.97 11.60
N PHE A 94 1.77 -3.97 10.77
CA PHE A 94 1.40 -2.65 11.24
C PHE A 94 0.18 -2.09 10.49
N GLY A 95 -0.59 -1.23 11.16
CA GLY A 95 -1.84 -0.65 10.65
C GLY A 95 -3.04 -0.94 11.54
N PRO A 96 -4.28 -0.59 11.13
CA PRO A 96 -4.59 0.08 9.87
C PRO A 96 -4.01 1.49 9.82
N TRP A 97 -3.60 1.92 8.63
CA TRP A 97 -3.15 3.29 8.38
C TRP A 97 -4.27 4.10 7.74
N GLU A 98 -4.42 5.36 8.12
CA GLU A 98 -5.35 6.31 7.54
C GLU A 98 -4.58 7.56 7.11
N ALA A 99 -4.82 8.02 5.89
CA ALA A 99 -4.29 9.29 5.41
C ALA A 99 -4.98 10.48 6.12
N GLY A 100 -4.22 11.49 6.47
CA GLY A 100 -4.72 12.70 7.08
C GLY A 100 -5.59 13.56 6.14
N PRO A 101 -6.04 14.73 6.61
CA PRO A 101 -6.99 15.58 5.87
C PRO A 101 -6.46 16.17 4.57
N HIS A 102 -5.15 16.12 4.35
CA HIS A 102 -4.49 16.55 3.11
C HIS A 102 -3.90 15.39 2.31
N GLY A 103 -4.26 14.14 2.68
CA GLY A 103 -3.69 12.94 2.08
C GLY A 103 -2.26 12.67 2.57
N CYS A 104 -1.57 11.81 1.84
CA CYS A 104 -0.18 11.48 2.10
C CYS A 104 0.54 11.13 0.79
N GLU A 105 1.80 11.50 0.70
CA GLU A 105 2.72 10.96 -0.30
C GLU A 105 3.91 10.33 0.42
N LEU A 106 4.35 9.18 -0.06
CA LEU A 106 5.50 8.49 0.51
C LEU A 106 6.33 7.80 -0.57
N TYR A 107 7.61 7.63 -0.30
CA TYR A 107 8.49 6.71 -0.98
C TYR A 107 8.70 5.49 -0.11
N GLY A 108 8.54 4.29 -0.69
CA GLY A 108 8.74 3.02 -0.02
C GLY A 108 9.77 2.14 -0.71
N PHE A 109 10.44 1.34 0.10
CA PHE A 109 11.37 0.32 -0.34
C PHE A 109 11.17 -0.94 0.49
N ILE A 110 10.99 -2.08 -0.17
CA ILE A 110 10.86 -3.38 0.49
C ILE A 110 12.01 -4.26 0.00
N ALA A 111 12.79 -4.80 0.93
CA ALA A 111 13.80 -5.81 0.63
C ALA A 111 13.14 -7.12 0.22
N GLY A 112 13.74 -7.85 -0.72
CA GLY A 112 13.17 -9.09 -1.23
C GLY A 112 12.03 -8.85 -2.21
N GLU A 113 11.11 -9.79 -2.28
CA GLU A 113 10.06 -9.82 -3.31
C GLU A 113 8.83 -8.95 -2.98
N GLY A 114 8.78 -8.36 -1.79
CA GLY A 114 7.72 -7.45 -1.38
C GLY A 114 6.34 -8.11 -1.17
N GLN A 115 6.25 -9.45 -1.14
CA GLN A 115 4.97 -10.13 -0.97
C GLN A 115 4.30 -9.72 0.34
N PRO A 116 3.05 -9.18 0.29
CA PRO A 116 2.31 -8.82 1.49
C PRO A 116 1.71 -10.04 2.18
N PHE A 117 1.51 -9.94 3.49
CA PHE A 117 0.71 -10.86 4.28
C PHE A 117 -0.19 -10.10 5.26
N SER A 118 -1.35 -10.66 5.54
CA SER A 118 -2.38 -9.98 6.33
C SER A 118 -2.11 -10.05 7.82
N GLY A 119 -2.47 -8.97 8.53
CA GLY A 119 -2.69 -8.97 9.96
C GLY A 119 -4.17 -9.16 10.30
N ASP A 120 -4.52 -8.93 11.57
CA ASP A 120 -5.90 -8.90 12.04
C ASP A 120 -6.70 -7.80 11.32
N THR A 121 -7.88 -8.16 10.79
CA THR A 121 -8.74 -7.25 10.03
C THR A 121 -9.73 -6.48 10.90
N ALA A 122 -9.97 -6.90 12.15
CA ALA A 122 -11.01 -6.33 13.00
C ALA A 122 -10.88 -4.81 13.21
N ALA A 123 -9.66 -4.32 13.45
CA ALA A 123 -9.40 -2.88 13.60
C ALA A 123 -9.63 -2.12 12.30
N TYR A 124 -9.29 -2.70 11.16
CA TYR A 124 -9.54 -2.12 9.84
C TYR A 124 -11.03 -2.03 9.53
N GLU A 125 -11.78 -3.11 9.77
CA GLU A 125 -13.24 -3.14 9.58
C GLU A 125 -13.95 -2.14 10.49
N ALA A 126 -13.52 -2.05 11.76
CA ALA A 126 -14.03 -1.07 12.70
C ALA A 126 -13.75 0.37 12.23
N LEU A 127 -12.56 0.63 11.69
CA LEU A 127 -12.19 1.94 11.15
C LEU A 127 -13.07 2.29 9.94
N LEU A 128 -13.21 1.40 8.96
CA LEU A 128 -14.08 1.61 7.79
C LEU A 128 -15.52 1.89 8.23
N LYS A 129 -16.06 1.08 9.15
CA LYS A 129 -17.41 1.29 9.69
C LYS A 129 -17.56 2.65 10.37
N SER A 130 -16.57 3.07 11.16
CA SER A 130 -16.60 4.37 11.85
C SER A 130 -16.59 5.56 10.90
N ARG A 131 -16.02 5.38 9.70
CA ARG A 131 -15.95 6.38 8.64
C ARG A 131 -17.14 6.30 7.67
N GLY A 132 -18.02 5.32 7.80
CA GLY A 132 -19.05 5.04 6.82
C GLY A 132 -18.48 4.69 5.45
N ALA A 133 -17.31 4.07 5.43
CA ALA A 133 -16.58 3.72 4.22
C ALA A 133 -16.73 2.23 3.89
N ARG A 134 -16.64 1.90 2.61
CA ARG A 134 -16.53 0.53 2.11
C ARG A 134 -15.43 0.41 1.07
N SER A 135 -14.71 -0.69 1.08
CA SER A 135 -13.75 -1.02 0.04
C SER A 135 -14.47 -1.34 -1.28
N VAL A 136 -13.91 -0.87 -2.39
CA VAL A 136 -14.41 -1.14 -3.75
C VAL A 136 -13.43 -2.09 -4.45
N PRO A 137 -13.89 -3.23 -4.97
CA PRO A 137 -13.05 -4.12 -5.74
C PRO A 137 -12.45 -3.41 -6.97
N LEU A 138 -11.15 -3.58 -7.19
CA LEU A 138 -10.43 -3.05 -8.34
C LEU A 138 -9.96 -4.17 -9.26
N PRO A 139 -9.78 -3.89 -10.56
CA PRO A 139 -9.16 -4.83 -11.46
C PRO A 139 -7.68 -5.04 -11.09
N MET A 140 -7.12 -6.17 -11.51
CA MET A 140 -5.69 -6.47 -11.36
C MET A 140 -4.83 -5.36 -11.98
N PRO A 141 -3.77 -4.89 -11.29
CA PRO A 141 -2.81 -3.95 -11.86
C PRO A 141 -2.18 -4.47 -13.15
N LYS A 142 -2.09 -3.61 -14.18
CA LYS A 142 -1.71 -4.03 -15.53
C LYS A 142 -0.21 -4.26 -15.74
N HIS A 143 0.62 -3.65 -14.88
CA HIS A 143 2.07 -3.60 -15.07
C HIS A 143 2.87 -4.48 -14.10
N LEU A 144 2.19 -5.41 -13.41
CA LEU A 144 2.87 -6.37 -12.55
C LEU A 144 3.65 -7.40 -13.39
N PRO A 145 4.91 -7.69 -13.03
CA PRO A 145 5.69 -8.70 -13.72
C PRO A 145 5.12 -10.12 -13.48
N PRO A 146 5.30 -11.05 -14.42
CA PRO A 146 4.74 -12.40 -14.31
C PRO A 146 5.09 -13.15 -13.03
N TRP A 147 6.29 -12.93 -12.48
CA TRP A 147 6.71 -13.56 -11.23
C TRP A 147 5.90 -13.07 -10.02
N MET A 148 5.48 -11.81 -10.02
CA MET A 148 4.64 -11.24 -8.96
C MET A 148 3.18 -11.72 -9.12
N LEU A 149 2.66 -11.75 -10.35
CA LEU A 149 1.33 -12.29 -10.65
C LEU A 149 1.20 -13.76 -10.22
N ALA A 150 2.24 -14.57 -10.47
CA ALA A 150 2.24 -15.98 -10.05
C ALA A 150 2.18 -16.11 -8.52
N LYS A 151 2.77 -15.20 -7.76
CA LYS A 151 2.74 -15.20 -6.28
C LYS A 151 1.43 -14.69 -5.69
N LEU A 152 0.79 -13.76 -6.37
CA LEU A 152 -0.52 -13.25 -5.97
C LEU A 152 -1.67 -14.23 -6.31
N GLY A 153 -1.34 -15.41 -6.85
CA GLY A 153 -2.33 -16.44 -7.18
C GLY A 153 -3.17 -16.13 -8.42
N GLY A 154 -2.76 -15.19 -9.25
CA GLY A 154 -3.46 -14.80 -10.48
C GLY A 154 -4.75 -14.00 -10.27
N ASP A 155 -5.19 -13.77 -9.05
CA ASP A 155 -6.41 -13.04 -8.73
C ASP A 155 -6.16 -12.05 -7.57
N PHE A 156 -5.85 -10.80 -7.92
CA PHE A 156 -5.61 -9.75 -6.94
C PHE A 156 -6.90 -9.36 -6.21
N THR A 157 -8.07 -9.54 -6.85
CA THR A 157 -9.36 -9.30 -6.21
C THR A 157 -9.63 -10.29 -5.09
N SER A 158 -9.14 -11.54 -5.23
CA SER A 158 -9.20 -12.53 -4.17
C SER A 158 -8.19 -12.27 -3.05
N SER A 159 -7.05 -11.64 -3.32
CA SER A 159 -6.09 -11.33 -2.26
C SER A 159 -6.57 -10.21 -1.34
N VAL A 160 -7.26 -9.18 -1.88
CA VAL A 160 -7.92 -8.15 -1.05
C VAL A 160 -9.10 -8.76 -0.29
N THR A 161 -9.79 -9.75 -0.87
CA THR A 161 -10.88 -10.50 -0.21
C THR A 161 -10.36 -11.63 0.69
N GLN A 162 -9.22 -12.25 0.37
CA GLN A 162 -8.53 -13.22 1.24
C GLN A 162 -7.93 -12.56 2.49
N TRP A 163 -7.72 -11.26 2.46
CA TRP A 163 -7.39 -10.50 3.66
C TRP A 163 -8.56 -10.47 4.66
N SER A 164 -9.78 -10.80 4.22
CA SER A 164 -10.97 -10.88 5.06
C SER A 164 -11.39 -12.31 5.45
N SER A 165 -10.74 -13.38 4.97
CA SER A 165 -11.26 -14.75 5.13
C SER A 165 -10.28 -15.82 5.61
N SER A 166 -9.05 -15.45 6.04
CA SER A 166 -8.11 -16.40 6.64
C SER A 166 -8.06 -16.18 8.17
N THR A 167 -9.05 -16.73 8.85
CA THR A 167 -9.00 -17.06 10.28
C THR A 167 -8.33 -18.40 10.47
#